data_dfecc3f94bb6a986797e8bf96a109e03
#
_entry.id   dfecc3f94bb6a986797e8bf96a109e03
#
_cell.length_a   1.000
_cell.length_b   1.000
_cell.length_c   1.000
_cell.angle_alpha   90.00
_cell.angle_beta   90.00
_cell.angle_gamma   90.00
#
_symmetry.space_group_name_H-M   'P 1'
#
loop_
_entity.id
_entity.type
_entity.pdbx_description
1 polymer ?
#
loop_
_entity_poly.entity_id
_entity_poly.type
_entity_poly.pdbx_seq_one_letter_code
_entity_poly.pdbx_strand_id
1 'polypeptide(L)'
;HHSPSVNTKKLSKLVKNKIETTVLDVNLTTLNLIEANTSSFKEIDGLIIGTTENFGYMSGLTKDFFDRCYDGLKDKTEGLPIIYYVRAGLDGEGCKVALNKILIGLRWRQVLPPLILKGSWQEDYLKQLEKFVLTFASGIELGIY
;
A
#
# COMPACT_ATOMS: atom_id res chain seq x y z
N HIS A 1 3.70 -4.17 -3.68
CA HIS A 1 4.06 -4.55 -2.30
C HIS A 1 5.51 -4.99 -2.16
N HIS A 2 6.04 -4.88 -0.92
CA HIS A 2 7.28 -5.51 -0.48
C HIS A 2 6.96 -6.61 0.53
N SER A 3 7.26 -7.86 0.20
CA SER A 3 6.89 -9.03 1.00
C SER A 3 8.07 -9.99 1.17
N PRO A 4 9.10 -9.59 1.97
CA PRO A 4 10.36 -10.34 2.07
C PRO A 4 10.27 -11.62 2.92
N SER A 5 9.26 -11.75 3.79
CA SER A 5 9.12 -12.87 4.73
C SER A 5 7.87 -13.70 4.48
N VAL A 6 7.79 -14.87 5.12
CA VAL A 6 6.59 -15.71 5.09
C VAL A 6 5.35 -14.94 5.56
N ASN A 7 5.47 -14.18 6.64
CA ASN A 7 4.36 -13.41 7.19
C ASN A 7 3.93 -12.26 6.29
N THR A 8 4.85 -11.51 5.71
CA THR A 8 4.51 -10.46 4.76
C THR A 8 3.93 -11.01 3.45
N LYS A 9 4.34 -12.22 3.02
CA LYS A 9 3.71 -12.93 1.90
C LYS A 9 2.28 -13.37 2.23
N LYS A 10 1.98 -13.76 3.49
CA LYS A 10 0.59 -14.01 3.91
C LYS A 10 -0.27 -12.75 3.76
N LEU A 11 0.25 -11.58 4.16
CA LEU A 11 -0.47 -10.31 4.02
C LEU A 11 -0.77 -9.97 2.57
N SER A 12 0.22 -10.00 1.67
CA SER A 12 0.01 -9.67 0.25
C SER A 12 -0.93 -10.66 -0.46
N LYS A 13 -0.84 -11.96 -0.14
CA LYS A 13 -1.77 -12.96 -0.66
C LYS A 13 -3.21 -12.74 -0.17
N LEU A 14 -3.37 -12.36 1.11
CA LEU A 14 -4.69 -12.03 1.64
C LEU A 14 -5.31 -10.85 0.91
N VAL A 15 -4.55 -9.76 0.72
CA VAL A 15 -5.03 -8.57 -0.02
C VAL A 15 -5.56 -8.99 -1.38
N LYS A 16 -4.74 -9.71 -2.16
CA LYS A 16 -5.12 -10.19 -3.48
C LYS A 16 -6.40 -11.02 -3.42
N ASN A 17 -6.39 -12.10 -2.65
CA ASN A 17 -7.51 -13.04 -2.60
C ASN A 17 -8.81 -12.37 -2.16
N LYS A 18 -8.75 -11.51 -1.13
CA LYS A 18 -9.97 -10.90 -0.56
C LYS A 18 -10.59 -9.87 -1.51
N ILE A 19 -9.79 -9.06 -2.19
CA ILE A 19 -10.32 -8.12 -3.18
C ILE A 19 -10.92 -8.89 -4.36
N GLU A 20 -10.19 -9.83 -4.96
CA GLU A 20 -10.65 -10.62 -6.11
C GLU A 20 -11.93 -11.46 -5.83
N THR A 21 -12.15 -11.86 -4.58
CA THR A 21 -13.32 -12.70 -4.24
C THR A 21 -14.51 -11.94 -3.67
N THR A 22 -14.33 -10.68 -3.26
CA THR A 22 -15.36 -9.94 -2.51
C THR A 22 -15.84 -8.70 -3.26
N VAL A 23 -14.97 -8.05 -4.05
CA VAL A 23 -15.27 -6.81 -4.76
C VAL A 23 -15.34 -7.13 -6.27
N LEU A 24 -16.54 -7.09 -6.85
CA LEU A 24 -16.78 -7.71 -8.15
C LEU A 24 -16.39 -6.81 -9.33
N ASP A 25 -16.56 -5.49 -9.19
CA ASP A 25 -16.33 -4.53 -10.27
C ASP A 25 -14.98 -3.82 -10.17
N VAL A 26 -13.99 -4.46 -9.51
CA VAL A 26 -12.63 -3.95 -9.39
C VAL A 26 -11.63 -4.88 -10.08
N ASN A 27 -10.87 -4.34 -11.02
CA ASN A 27 -9.74 -5.02 -11.62
C ASN A 27 -8.48 -4.83 -10.78
N LEU A 28 -7.99 -5.88 -10.14
CA LEU A 28 -6.81 -5.83 -9.29
C LEU A 28 -5.53 -6.24 -10.03
N THR A 29 -4.57 -5.34 -10.12
CA THR A 29 -3.19 -5.66 -10.51
C THR A 29 -2.31 -5.70 -9.28
N THR A 30 -1.60 -6.80 -9.05
CA THR A 30 -0.68 -6.96 -7.91
C THR A 30 0.76 -7.07 -8.41
N LEU A 31 1.62 -6.17 -7.95
CA LEU A 31 3.03 -6.11 -8.33
C LEU A 31 3.92 -6.08 -7.09
N ASN A 32 5.10 -6.68 -7.16
CA ASN A 32 6.13 -6.34 -6.19
C ASN A 32 6.81 -5.01 -6.59
N LEU A 33 7.46 -4.35 -5.64
CA LEU A 33 8.02 -3.01 -5.87
C LEU A 33 9.17 -2.96 -6.87
N ILE A 34 9.84 -4.08 -7.15
CA ILE A 34 10.87 -4.15 -8.20
C ILE A 34 10.23 -4.07 -9.59
N GLU A 35 9.08 -4.71 -9.77
CA GLU A 35 8.36 -4.75 -11.04
C GLU A 35 7.58 -3.46 -11.31
N ALA A 36 7.09 -2.82 -10.24
CA ALA A 36 6.31 -1.60 -10.34
C ALA A 36 7.13 -0.43 -10.91
N ASN A 37 6.54 0.29 -11.85
CA ASN A 37 7.15 1.45 -12.50
C ASN A 37 6.07 2.47 -12.87
N THR A 38 6.45 3.57 -13.51
CA THR A 38 5.50 4.65 -13.87
C THR A 38 4.37 4.19 -14.79
N SER A 39 4.60 3.21 -15.65
CA SER A 39 3.55 2.69 -16.53
C SER A 39 2.49 1.89 -15.79
N SER A 40 2.80 1.40 -14.59
CA SER A 40 1.85 0.70 -13.70
C SER A 40 0.74 1.62 -13.18
N PHE A 41 0.88 2.93 -13.35
CA PHE A 41 -0.06 3.96 -12.88
C PHE A 41 -0.97 4.51 -13.99
N LYS A 42 -0.94 3.91 -15.16
CA LYS A 42 -1.86 4.29 -16.22
C LYS A 42 -3.24 3.75 -15.90
N GLU A 43 -4.22 4.65 -15.87
CA GLU A 43 -5.64 4.31 -15.74
C GLU A 43 -5.99 3.51 -14.47
N ILE A 44 -5.35 3.83 -13.33
CA ILE A 44 -5.73 3.25 -12.04
C ILE A 44 -6.59 4.22 -11.24
N ASP A 45 -7.62 3.69 -10.58
CA ASP A 45 -8.56 4.46 -9.75
C ASP A 45 -8.14 4.49 -8.27
N GLY A 46 -7.23 3.63 -7.86
CA GLY A 46 -6.75 3.58 -6.49
C GLY A 46 -5.49 2.76 -6.30
N LEU A 47 -4.78 2.99 -5.21
CA LEU A 47 -3.51 2.35 -4.90
C LEU A 47 -3.47 1.80 -3.48
N ILE A 48 -2.98 0.58 -3.33
CA ILE A 48 -2.66 -0.02 -2.03
C ILE A 48 -1.16 -0.28 -1.97
N ILE A 49 -0.46 0.30 -1.00
CA ILE A 49 0.95 0.02 -0.75
C ILE A 49 1.10 -0.84 0.51
N GLY A 50 1.70 -2.01 0.34
CA GLY A 50 2.13 -2.87 1.45
C GLY A 50 3.66 -2.83 1.60
N THR A 51 4.16 -2.46 2.78
CA THR A 51 5.62 -2.37 3.01
C THR A 51 6.02 -2.87 4.40
N THR A 52 7.31 -2.88 4.66
CA THR A 52 7.89 -3.15 5.98
C THR A 52 8.63 -1.94 6.51
N GLU A 53 8.63 -1.81 7.85
CA GLU A 53 9.58 -0.95 8.53
C GLU A 53 10.92 -1.68 8.66
N ASN A 54 11.98 -1.04 8.21
CA ASN A 54 13.35 -1.51 8.35
C ASN A 54 14.19 -0.38 8.97
N PHE A 55 14.79 -0.67 10.15
CA PHE A 55 15.63 0.31 10.85
C PHE A 55 14.94 1.67 11.13
N GLY A 56 13.66 1.66 11.50
CA GLY A 56 12.89 2.88 11.76
C GLY A 56 12.52 3.68 10.51
N TYR A 57 12.62 3.08 9.32
CA TYR A 57 12.33 3.69 8.03
C TYR A 57 11.57 2.73 7.12
N MET A 58 11.10 3.17 5.94
CA MET A 58 10.52 2.25 4.96
C MET A 58 11.60 1.30 4.42
N SER A 59 11.19 0.15 3.89
CA SER A 59 12.12 -0.79 3.26
C SER A 59 12.88 -0.13 2.10
N GLY A 60 14.11 -0.59 1.84
CA GLY A 60 14.92 -0.08 0.75
C GLY A 60 14.25 -0.19 -0.62
N LEU A 61 13.51 -1.29 -0.89
CA LEU A 61 12.77 -1.45 -2.14
C LEU A 61 11.58 -0.49 -2.25
N THR A 62 10.96 -0.10 -1.13
CA THR A 62 9.92 0.93 -1.16
C THR A 62 10.52 2.29 -1.49
N LYS A 63 11.68 2.61 -0.92
CA LYS A 63 12.40 3.85 -1.25
C LYS A 63 12.88 3.85 -2.69
N ASP A 64 13.47 2.76 -3.18
CA ASP A 64 13.90 2.59 -4.57
C ASP A 64 12.75 2.80 -5.56
N PHE A 65 11.57 2.21 -5.27
CA PHE A 65 10.39 2.45 -6.10
C PHE A 65 10.05 3.94 -6.22
N PHE A 66 10.03 4.68 -5.12
CA PHE A 66 9.77 6.10 -5.17
C PHE A 66 10.90 6.88 -5.86
N ASP A 67 12.15 6.52 -5.63
CA ASP A 67 13.29 7.17 -6.32
C ASP A 67 13.21 7.00 -7.84
N ARG A 68 12.81 5.83 -8.33
CA ARG A 68 12.65 5.56 -9.77
C ARG A 68 11.41 6.19 -10.38
N CYS A 69 10.34 6.37 -9.62
CA CYS A 69 9.04 6.69 -10.17
C CYS A 69 8.55 8.11 -9.84
N TYR A 70 9.08 8.76 -8.81
CA TYR A 70 8.57 10.02 -8.28
C TYR A 70 8.38 11.10 -9.36
N ASP A 71 9.43 11.42 -10.10
CA ASP A 71 9.36 12.47 -11.12
C ASP A 71 8.43 12.10 -12.28
N GLY A 72 8.34 10.82 -12.60
CA GLY A 72 7.43 10.32 -13.64
C GLY A 72 5.95 10.31 -13.24
N LEU A 73 5.66 10.28 -11.93
CA LEU A 73 4.31 10.27 -11.37
C LEU A 73 3.84 11.67 -10.95
N LYS A 74 4.77 12.51 -10.50
CA LYS A 74 4.48 13.88 -10.09
C LYS A 74 3.74 14.64 -11.19
N ASP A 75 2.75 15.42 -10.79
CA ASP A 75 1.90 16.23 -11.68
C ASP A 75 1.07 15.41 -12.72
N LYS A 76 1.10 14.07 -12.64
CA LYS A 76 0.33 13.18 -13.52
C LYS A 76 -0.67 12.29 -12.78
N THR A 77 -0.48 12.11 -11.48
CA THR A 77 -1.31 11.22 -10.64
C THR A 77 -1.87 11.96 -9.44
N GLU A 78 -2.03 13.27 -9.53
CA GLU A 78 -2.59 14.08 -8.45
C GLU A 78 -3.99 13.61 -8.06
N GLY A 79 -4.25 13.60 -6.77
CA GLY A 79 -5.55 13.17 -6.23
C GLY A 79 -5.76 11.66 -6.18
N LEU A 80 -4.80 10.84 -6.66
CA LEU A 80 -4.93 9.39 -6.63
C LEU A 80 -5.28 8.90 -5.22
N PRO A 81 -6.42 8.22 -5.03
CA PRO A 81 -6.78 7.64 -3.75
C PRO A 81 -5.79 6.55 -3.35
N ILE A 82 -5.28 6.63 -2.13
CA ILE A 82 -4.31 5.65 -1.63
C ILE A 82 -4.60 5.24 -0.19
N ILE A 83 -4.31 3.98 0.10
CA ILE A 83 -4.09 3.46 1.44
C ILE A 83 -2.75 2.74 1.50
N TYR A 84 -2.18 2.64 2.69
CA TYR A 84 -1.00 1.79 2.88
C TYR A 84 -1.02 1.08 4.22
N TYR A 85 -0.36 -0.08 4.26
CA TYR A 85 -0.10 -0.80 5.49
C TYR A 85 1.40 -1.07 5.65
N VAL A 86 1.84 -1.07 6.91
CA VAL A 86 3.24 -1.30 7.28
C VAL A 86 3.32 -2.48 8.23
N ARG A 87 4.13 -3.48 7.91
CA ARG A 87 4.54 -4.49 8.87
C ARG A 87 5.78 -3.99 9.60
N ALA A 88 5.63 -3.62 10.86
CA ALA A 88 6.68 -2.99 11.66
C ALA A 88 7.17 -3.93 12.77
N GLY A 89 8.47 -3.99 12.97
CA GLY A 89 9.10 -4.64 14.13
C GLY A 89 9.02 -3.77 15.38
N LEU A 90 9.13 -2.47 15.18
CA LEU A 90 8.99 -1.42 16.21
C LEU A 90 7.59 -0.79 16.14
N ASP A 91 7.52 0.52 16.10
CA ASP A 91 6.27 1.28 16.13
C ASP A 91 5.76 1.70 14.75
N GLY A 92 6.59 1.63 13.71
CA GLY A 92 6.25 2.03 12.34
C GLY A 92 6.24 3.53 12.10
N GLU A 93 6.50 4.36 13.09
CA GLU A 93 6.35 5.81 12.98
C GLU A 93 7.34 6.44 11.98
N GLY A 94 8.59 6.02 11.98
CA GLY A 94 9.56 6.53 10.99
C GLY A 94 9.19 6.17 9.56
N CYS A 95 8.69 4.97 9.32
CA CYS A 95 8.17 4.55 8.02
C CYS A 95 6.95 5.39 7.62
N LYS A 96 5.99 5.58 8.51
CA LYS A 96 4.79 6.39 8.31
C LYS A 96 5.13 7.84 7.96
N VAL A 97 6.02 8.48 8.73
CA VAL A 97 6.44 9.87 8.47
C VAL A 97 7.11 10.00 7.10
N ALA A 98 7.98 9.04 6.75
CA ALA A 98 8.68 9.06 5.47
C ALA A 98 7.72 8.88 4.29
N LEU A 99 6.79 7.91 4.36
CA LEU A 99 5.76 7.71 3.35
C LEU A 99 4.89 8.95 3.19
N ASN A 100 4.37 9.50 4.28
CA ASN A 100 3.49 10.67 4.22
C ASN A 100 4.15 11.87 3.53
N LYS A 101 5.45 12.12 3.73
CA LYS A 101 6.17 13.17 3.00
C LYS A 101 6.15 12.96 1.50
N ILE A 102 6.33 11.73 1.04
CA ILE A 102 6.32 11.39 -0.39
C ILE A 102 4.90 11.52 -0.95
N LEU A 103 3.90 11.01 -0.25
CA LEU A 103 2.50 11.10 -0.68
C LEU A 103 2.03 12.56 -0.82
N ILE A 104 2.41 13.42 0.11
CA ILE A 104 2.15 14.87 0.03
C ILE A 104 2.84 15.47 -1.20
N GLY A 105 4.09 15.12 -1.46
CA GLY A 105 4.84 15.61 -2.61
C GLY A 105 4.23 15.17 -3.95
N LEU A 106 3.65 13.97 -4.03
CA LEU A 106 2.92 13.46 -5.18
C LEU A 106 1.46 13.98 -5.26
N ARG A 107 1.00 14.69 -4.21
CA ARG A 107 -0.40 15.12 -4.04
C ARG A 107 -1.39 13.96 -4.11
N TRP A 108 -0.98 12.77 -3.65
CA TRP A 108 -1.86 11.63 -3.53
C TRP A 108 -2.76 11.78 -2.31
N ARG A 109 -3.99 11.31 -2.43
CA ARG A 109 -5.01 11.46 -1.40
C ARG A 109 -5.12 10.20 -0.54
N GLN A 110 -4.48 10.21 0.62
CA GLN A 110 -4.65 9.14 1.61
C GLN A 110 -6.08 9.18 2.16
N VAL A 111 -6.87 8.15 1.89
CA VAL A 111 -8.32 8.13 2.20
C VAL A 111 -8.66 7.42 3.52
N LEU A 112 -7.76 6.62 4.05
CA LEU A 112 -7.87 6.01 5.38
C LEU A 112 -6.57 6.23 6.18
N PRO A 113 -6.63 6.29 7.53
CA PRO A 113 -5.42 6.26 8.35
C PRO A 113 -4.58 5.01 8.03
N PRO A 114 -3.24 5.09 8.04
CA PRO A 114 -2.40 3.95 7.72
C PRO A 114 -2.57 2.82 8.72
N LEU A 115 -2.55 1.57 8.24
CA LEU A 115 -2.58 0.39 9.10
C LEU A 115 -1.16 -0.04 9.48
N ILE A 116 -0.81 0.10 10.75
CA ILE A 116 0.49 -0.31 11.28
C ILE A 116 0.35 -1.61 12.07
N LEU A 117 0.89 -2.70 11.51
CA LEU A 117 0.90 -4.03 12.10
C LEU A 117 2.24 -4.24 12.83
N LYS A 118 2.30 -3.86 14.11
CA LYS A 118 3.55 -3.70 14.87
C LYS A 118 3.83 -4.81 15.89
N GLY A 119 5.12 -5.04 16.16
CA GLY A 119 5.58 -5.98 17.19
C GLY A 119 5.62 -7.44 16.73
N SER A 120 5.42 -8.39 17.62
CA SER A 120 5.37 -9.82 17.30
C SER A 120 4.21 -10.13 16.35
N TRP A 121 4.35 -11.19 15.55
CA TRP A 121 3.28 -11.62 14.66
C TRP A 121 2.03 -12.02 15.45
N GLN A 122 0.87 -11.58 14.99
CA GLN A 122 -0.44 -11.94 15.52
C GLN A 122 -1.36 -12.32 14.35
N GLU A 123 -2.10 -13.41 14.48
CA GLU A 123 -3.03 -13.84 13.43
C GLU A 123 -4.18 -12.83 13.21
N ASP A 124 -4.49 -12.01 14.21
CA ASP A 124 -5.47 -10.93 14.10
C ASP A 124 -5.07 -9.84 13.05
N TYR A 125 -3.80 -9.74 12.70
CA TYR A 125 -3.35 -8.85 11.63
C TYR A 125 -4.01 -9.16 10.28
N LEU A 126 -4.33 -10.43 10.05
CA LEU A 126 -5.04 -10.83 8.82
C LEU A 126 -6.46 -10.24 8.79
N LYS A 127 -7.18 -10.28 9.92
CA LYS A 127 -8.53 -9.70 10.02
C LYS A 127 -8.52 -8.17 9.91
N GLN A 128 -7.54 -7.53 10.57
CA GLN A 128 -7.38 -6.07 10.49
C GLN A 128 -7.10 -5.63 9.05
N LEU A 129 -6.18 -6.32 8.37
CA LEU A 129 -5.82 -6.01 6.99
C LEU A 129 -6.99 -6.29 6.02
N GLU A 130 -7.70 -7.41 6.20
CA GLU A 130 -8.89 -7.73 5.40
C GLU A 130 -9.93 -6.60 5.47
N LYS A 131 -10.33 -6.21 6.67
CA LYS A 131 -11.26 -5.10 6.86
C LYS A 131 -10.76 -3.81 6.20
N PHE A 132 -9.48 -3.49 6.39
CA PHE A 132 -8.86 -2.28 5.87
C PHE A 132 -8.90 -2.20 4.34
N VAL A 133 -8.46 -3.27 3.66
CA VAL A 133 -8.39 -3.29 2.20
C VAL A 133 -9.77 -3.42 1.54
N LEU A 134 -10.70 -4.16 2.14
CA LEU A 134 -12.07 -4.27 1.63
C LEU A 134 -12.82 -2.94 1.76
N THR A 135 -12.63 -2.21 2.87
CA THR A 135 -13.20 -0.85 3.01
C THR A 135 -12.73 0.06 1.87
N PHE A 136 -11.45 0.01 1.54
CA PHE A 136 -10.91 0.81 0.44
C PHE A 136 -11.41 0.35 -0.92
N ALA A 137 -11.32 -0.94 -1.24
CA ALA A 137 -11.71 -1.47 -2.54
C ALA A 137 -13.20 -1.25 -2.82
N SER A 138 -14.07 -1.45 -1.82
CA SER A 138 -15.49 -1.12 -1.96
C SER A 138 -15.74 0.38 -2.12
N GLY A 139 -14.92 1.22 -1.50
CA GLY A 139 -15.01 2.67 -1.71
C GLY A 139 -14.61 3.10 -3.13
N ILE A 140 -13.64 2.43 -3.74
CA ILE A 140 -13.30 2.62 -5.17
C ILE A 140 -14.46 2.13 -6.06
N GLU A 141 -14.96 0.91 -5.83
CA GLU A 141 -16.08 0.32 -6.59
C GLU A 141 -17.32 1.23 -6.61
N LEU A 142 -17.61 1.86 -5.47
CA LEU A 142 -18.77 2.74 -5.29
C LEU A 142 -18.51 4.20 -5.71
N GLY A 143 -17.31 4.54 -6.17
CA GLY A 143 -16.94 5.92 -6.53
C GLY A 143 -16.94 6.90 -5.35
N ILE A 144 -16.67 6.42 -4.14
CA ILE A 144 -16.62 7.25 -2.92
C ILE A 144 -15.29 8.03 -2.84
N TYR A 145 -14.24 7.49 -3.39
CA TYR A 145 -12.88 8.05 -3.33
C TYR A 145 -12.44 8.73 -4.61
#